data_615251f2dc4368a79ea4c98c5f38bf90
#
_entry.id   615251f2dc4368a79ea4c98c5f38bf90
#
_cell.length_a   1.000
_cell.length_b   1.000
_cell.length_c   1.000
_cell.angle_alpha   90.00
_cell.angle_beta   90.00
_cell.angle_gamma   90.00
#
_symmetry.space_group_name_H-M   'P 1'
#
loop_
_entity.id
_entity.type
_entity.pdbx_description
1 polymer ?
#
loop_
_entity_poly.entity_id
_entity_poly.type
_entity_poly.pdbx_seq_one_letter_code
_entity_poly.pdbx_strand_id
1 'polypeptide(L)'
;MFRALVLRELMTVLRQPRMLALQCGLVTLFTLLVAVRWPTDARVALSGVRSQEVFRLFAVGLLAVVLLLLPVFPATNIVREKQQGTLALLLNTPLGPWRILFGKLLAVMVLAGIILATSLPAASACYAMGGLSWSMLCSVYGLLCLVALQYLTLGLLISSHANSTDAAVRGTYGTVLGLSVLSLGPHYFFQGTKGYLADGGEYLRSLSPFAALMSLLSTGDMGGNGLISTTDVAGRFMIGSLVISTIAALWTVSRLNHTIFDQARAAGKISDDQSWQIQTARRLFFLVDPQRRSHGIGSFTNPVMVKEFRCRRFGRLHWLLRLVAVCAVLSLGLTYAATAGTLDWGVETIGSILVVMQVALVVLITPSLSSGLLSQEIESGGWQLLQMTPLSTWQIVWGKLLSVILPLALILCATLPGYVVMVYIEPGMKLQVQRVVICLVATAVFAMLLSAAVGSLFSRTATATAAAYTVLLTICAVPLLIWLGRDAPFGHDVVETALQFNPIAAALSVIRLPGFRDYTLIPANWWFLGIASVVSLLVLLARTGRISRAR
;
A
#
# COMPACT_ATOMS: atom_id res chain seq x y z
N MET A 1 11.48 -2.69 -34.99
CA MET A 1 10.85 -1.68 -34.12
C MET A 1 10.37 -2.23 -32.77
N PHE A 2 9.54 -3.29 -32.71
CA PHE A 2 9.08 -3.88 -31.43
C PHE A 2 10.23 -4.26 -30.49
N ARG A 3 11.25 -5.01 -30.98
CA ARG A 3 12.43 -5.41 -30.21
C ARG A 3 13.21 -4.20 -29.67
N ALA A 4 13.31 -3.12 -30.46
CA ALA A 4 13.97 -1.88 -30.03
C ALA A 4 13.21 -1.19 -28.89
N LEU A 5 11.86 -1.21 -28.92
CA LEU A 5 11.03 -0.67 -27.84
C LEU A 5 11.29 -1.43 -26.54
N VAL A 6 11.23 -2.77 -26.56
CA VAL A 6 11.46 -3.61 -25.37
C VAL A 6 12.87 -3.38 -24.81
N LEU A 7 13.90 -3.37 -25.66
CA LEU A 7 15.27 -3.14 -25.23
C LEU A 7 15.47 -1.74 -24.63
N ARG A 8 14.86 -0.70 -25.23
CA ARG A 8 14.91 0.66 -24.67
C ARG A 8 14.33 0.72 -23.27
N GLU A 9 13.13 0.18 -23.07
CA GLU A 9 12.46 0.16 -21.77
C GLU A 9 13.28 -0.61 -20.74
N LEU A 10 13.77 -1.79 -21.09
CA LEU A 10 14.55 -2.64 -20.21
C LEU A 10 15.88 -1.96 -19.80
N MET A 11 16.61 -1.39 -20.77
CA MET A 11 17.88 -0.72 -20.51
C MET A 11 17.73 0.54 -19.66
N THR A 12 16.62 1.27 -19.77
CA THR A 12 16.37 2.46 -18.95
C THR A 12 16.24 2.12 -17.46
N VAL A 13 15.79 0.91 -17.14
CA VAL A 13 15.62 0.45 -15.76
C VAL A 13 16.88 -0.26 -15.27
N LEU A 14 17.43 -1.20 -16.04
CA LEU A 14 18.57 -2.04 -15.61
C LEU A 14 19.89 -1.26 -15.46
N ARG A 15 20.10 -0.21 -16.28
CA ARG A 15 21.32 0.62 -16.19
C ARG A 15 21.40 1.50 -14.94
N GLN A 16 20.33 1.58 -14.14
CA GLN A 16 20.36 2.38 -12.94
C GLN A 16 21.11 1.64 -11.81
N PRO A 17 22.11 2.25 -11.16
CA PRO A 17 22.87 1.60 -10.07
C PRO A 17 21.97 1.22 -8.89
N ARG A 18 20.84 1.91 -8.75
CA ARG A 18 19.82 1.60 -7.74
C ARG A 18 19.15 0.24 -7.94
N MET A 19 19.00 -0.21 -9.20
CA MET A 19 18.46 -1.55 -9.49
C MET A 19 19.42 -2.65 -9.09
N LEU A 20 20.72 -2.46 -9.33
CA LEU A 20 21.74 -3.40 -8.90
C LEU A 20 21.80 -3.48 -7.36
N ALA A 21 21.76 -2.34 -6.67
CA ALA A 21 21.70 -2.30 -5.21
C ALA A 21 20.46 -3.02 -4.65
N LEU A 22 19.30 -2.84 -5.30
CA LEU A 22 18.06 -3.53 -4.93
C LEU A 22 18.18 -5.04 -5.13
N GLN A 23 18.72 -5.50 -6.25
CA GLN A 23 18.91 -6.92 -6.52
C GLN A 23 19.89 -7.55 -5.51
N CYS A 24 21.05 -6.91 -5.26
CA CYS A 24 21.99 -7.37 -4.23
C CYS A 24 21.32 -7.42 -2.85
N GLY A 25 20.53 -6.40 -2.48
CA GLY A 25 19.79 -6.37 -1.23
C GLY A 25 18.77 -7.50 -1.10
N LEU A 26 18.05 -7.84 -2.18
CA LEU A 26 17.12 -8.98 -2.19
C LEU A 26 17.82 -10.33 -2.08
N VAL A 27 18.92 -10.53 -2.84
CA VAL A 27 19.71 -11.75 -2.72
C VAL A 27 20.22 -11.93 -1.29
N THR A 28 20.81 -10.88 -0.71
CA THR A 28 21.32 -10.94 0.67
C THR A 28 20.19 -11.20 1.68
N LEU A 29 19.03 -10.55 1.52
CA LEU A 29 17.87 -10.75 2.38
C LEU A 29 17.38 -12.20 2.35
N PHE A 30 17.17 -12.78 1.16
CA PHE A 30 16.68 -14.15 1.01
C PHE A 30 17.74 -15.17 1.45
N THR A 31 19.02 -14.94 1.15
CA THR A 31 20.11 -15.81 1.59
C THR A 31 20.23 -15.79 3.11
N LEU A 32 20.15 -14.61 3.73
CA LEU A 32 20.19 -14.46 5.19
C LEU A 32 19.00 -15.18 5.84
N LEU A 33 17.78 -15.03 5.27
CA LEU A 33 16.58 -15.69 5.77
C LEU A 33 16.75 -17.22 5.81
N VAL A 34 17.30 -17.80 4.75
CA VAL A 34 17.56 -19.24 4.68
C VAL A 34 18.74 -19.64 5.59
N ALA A 35 19.82 -18.83 5.65
CA ALA A 35 21.01 -19.12 6.46
C ALA A 35 20.69 -19.10 7.96
N VAL A 36 19.92 -18.14 8.44
CA VAL A 36 19.46 -18.08 9.85
C VAL A 36 18.60 -19.29 10.22
N ARG A 37 17.98 -19.91 9.24
CA ARG A 37 17.08 -21.07 9.37
C ARG A 37 17.74 -22.39 9.07
N TRP A 38 19.02 -22.39 8.68
CA TRP A 38 19.71 -23.62 8.36
C TRP A 38 19.75 -24.53 9.60
N PRO A 39 19.30 -25.78 9.49
CA PRO A 39 19.32 -26.72 10.62
C PRO A 39 20.76 -26.95 11.07
N THR A 40 21.11 -26.57 12.28
CA THR A 40 22.42 -26.80 12.90
C THR A 40 22.50 -28.16 13.57
N ASP A 41 21.39 -28.83 13.77
CA ASP A 41 21.33 -30.13 14.41
C ASP A 41 21.75 -31.24 13.43
N ALA A 42 22.75 -32.08 13.86
CA ALA A 42 23.22 -33.20 13.09
C ALA A 42 22.17 -34.32 12.83
N ARG A 43 21.01 -34.24 13.49
CA ARG A 43 19.88 -35.14 13.26
C ARG A 43 18.89 -34.47 12.27
N VAL A 44 19.02 -34.85 11.02
CA VAL A 44 18.03 -34.51 10.00
C VAL A 44 16.70 -35.16 10.42
N ALA A 45 15.76 -34.37 10.88
CA ALA A 45 14.40 -34.85 11.11
C ALA A 45 13.81 -35.24 9.73
N LEU A 46 13.63 -36.54 9.48
CA LEU A 46 13.03 -37.11 8.26
C LEU A 46 11.61 -36.61 7.96
N SER A 47 11.03 -35.84 8.88
CA SER A 47 9.63 -35.35 8.76
C SER A 47 9.44 -34.20 7.74
N GLY A 48 10.51 -33.56 7.27
CA GLY A 48 10.41 -32.45 6.30
C GLY A 48 9.65 -31.19 6.79
N VAL A 49 9.07 -31.20 7.98
CA VAL A 49 8.20 -30.14 8.53
C VAL A 49 8.97 -28.81 8.64
N ARG A 50 10.21 -28.87 9.14
CA ARG A 50 11.03 -27.65 9.29
C ARG A 50 11.34 -26.97 7.95
N SER A 51 11.61 -27.73 6.90
CA SER A 51 11.89 -27.16 5.58
C SER A 51 10.65 -26.54 4.95
N GLN A 52 9.47 -27.13 5.19
CA GLN A 52 8.18 -26.57 4.74
C GLN A 52 7.89 -25.24 5.44
N GLU A 53 8.16 -25.11 6.74
CA GLU A 53 8.01 -23.85 7.48
C GLU A 53 8.94 -22.75 6.95
N VAL A 54 10.22 -23.10 6.71
CA VAL A 54 11.19 -22.16 6.11
C VAL A 54 10.71 -21.71 4.73
N PHE A 55 10.26 -22.65 3.90
CA PHE A 55 9.76 -22.36 2.57
C PHE A 55 8.48 -21.53 2.61
N ARG A 56 7.57 -21.79 3.56
CA ARG A 56 6.37 -20.99 3.76
C ARG A 56 6.71 -19.53 4.06
N LEU A 57 7.62 -19.28 4.98
CA LEU A 57 8.09 -17.93 5.31
C LEU A 57 8.76 -17.26 4.11
N PHE A 58 9.63 -18.01 3.40
CA PHE A 58 10.28 -17.55 2.18
C PHE A 58 9.26 -17.17 1.10
N ALA A 59 8.27 -18.02 0.82
CA ALA A 59 7.26 -17.79 -0.20
C ALA A 59 6.38 -16.58 0.10
N VAL A 60 5.98 -16.39 1.36
CA VAL A 60 5.22 -15.20 1.80
C VAL A 60 6.09 -13.94 1.73
N GLY A 61 7.36 -14.02 2.11
CA GLY A 61 8.32 -12.93 1.95
C GLY A 61 8.52 -12.54 0.48
N LEU A 62 8.63 -13.52 -0.40
CA LEU A 62 8.75 -13.29 -1.84
C LEU A 62 7.48 -12.67 -2.43
N LEU A 63 6.30 -13.13 -2.01
CA LEU A 63 5.03 -12.50 -2.38
C LEU A 63 4.98 -11.03 -1.93
N ALA A 64 5.41 -10.74 -0.70
CA ALA A 64 5.46 -9.36 -0.20
C ALA A 64 6.40 -8.49 -1.05
N VAL A 65 7.57 -8.99 -1.44
CA VAL A 65 8.50 -8.30 -2.35
C VAL A 65 7.83 -8.02 -3.71
N VAL A 66 7.15 -9.00 -4.29
CA VAL A 66 6.43 -8.84 -5.56
C VAL A 66 5.36 -7.74 -5.44
N LEU A 67 4.55 -7.75 -4.39
CA LEU A 67 3.46 -6.78 -4.18
C LEU A 67 3.96 -5.37 -3.88
N LEU A 68 5.13 -5.23 -3.24
CA LEU A 68 5.69 -3.93 -2.85
C LEU A 68 6.51 -3.28 -3.96
N LEU A 69 7.33 -4.05 -4.68
CA LEU A 69 8.30 -3.48 -5.61
C LEU A 69 7.80 -3.42 -7.05
N LEU A 70 7.14 -4.49 -7.54
CA LEU A 70 6.78 -4.57 -8.95
C LEU A 70 5.76 -3.53 -9.43
N PRO A 71 4.71 -3.17 -8.67
CA PRO A 71 3.66 -2.28 -9.15
C PRO A 71 4.12 -0.85 -9.48
N VAL A 72 5.24 -0.39 -8.91
CA VAL A 72 5.78 0.96 -9.17
C VAL A 72 6.20 1.14 -10.62
N PHE A 73 6.78 0.11 -11.24
CA PHE A 73 7.34 0.20 -12.59
C PHE A 73 6.27 0.45 -13.65
N PRO A 74 5.19 -0.34 -13.77
CA PRO A 74 4.14 -0.07 -14.74
C PRO A 74 3.34 1.18 -14.39
N ALA A 75 3.17 1.51 -13.11
CA ALA A 75 2.42 2.69 -12.66
C ALA A 75 2.97 3.99 -13.25
N THR A 76 4.29 4.10 -13.37
CA THR A 76 4.94 5.32 -13.86
C THR A 76 5.23 5.32 -15.36
N ASN A 77 5.08 4.19 -16.04
CA ASN A 77 5.56 4.00 -17.40
C ASN A 77 4.80 4.88 -18.42
N ILE A 78 3.49 4.69 -18.60
CA ILE A 78 2.70 5.41 -19.62
C ILE A 78 2.49 6.89 -19.23
N VAL A 79 2.19 7.16 -17.96
CA VAL A 79 1.92 8.52 -17.48
C VAL A 79 3.15 9.42 -17.63
N ARG A 80 4.35 8.88 -17.44
CA ARG A 80 5.60 9.63 -17.62
C ARG A 80 5.82 10.01 -19.07
N GLU A 81 5.61 9.09 -20.01
CA GLU A 81 5.68 9.39 -21.45
C GLU A 81 4.62 10.41 -21.88
N LYS A 82 3.40 10.33 -21.29
CA LYS A 82 2.33 11.30 -21.51
C LYS A 82 2.76 12.71 -21.04
N GLN A 83 3.38 12.81 -19.88
CA GLN A 83 3.86 14.10 -19.34
C GLN A 83 5.05 14.67 -20.11
N GLN A 84 5.92 13.82 -20.63
CA GLN A 84 7.07 14.23 -21.46
C GLN A 84 6.72 14.49 -22.93
N GLY A 85 5.47 14.23 -23.35
CA GLY A 85 5.05 14.36 -24.74
C GLY A 85 5.58 13.26 -25.67
N THR A 86 6.38 12.32 -25.16
CA THR A 86 6.98 11.23 -25.95
C THR A 86 5.97 10.17 -26.37
N LEU A 87 4.83 10.07 -25.66
CA LEU A 87 3.75 9.17 -26.04
C LEU A 87 3.15 9.52 -27.40
N ALA A 88 3.04 10.82 -27.73
CA ALA A 88 2.57 11.27 -29.05
C ALA A 88 3.49 10.80 -30.16
N LEU A 89 4.81 10.91 -29.95
CA LEU A 89 5.82 10.43 -30.92
C LEU A 89 5.71 8.91 -31.09
N LEU A 90 5.45 8.18 -30.03
CA LEU A 90 5.29 6.72 -30.06
C LEU A 90 4.04 6.30 -30.86
N LEU A 91 2.92 6.98 -30.66
CA LEU A 91 1.67 6.71 -31.37
C LEU A 91 1.73 7.09 -32.86
N ASN A 92 2.61 8.04 -33.26
CA ASN A 92 2.86 8.38 -34.64
C ASN A 92 3.82 7.40 -35.35
N THR A 93 4.38 6.41 -34.61
CA THR A 93 5.14 5.34 -35.26
C THR A 93 4.18 4.28 -35.85
N PRO A 94 4.62 3.46 -36.83
CA PRO A 94 3.78 2.39 -37.41
C PRO A 94 3.56 1.22 -36.46
N LEU A 95 3.67 1.44 -35.13
CA LEU A 95 3.39 0.48 -34.10
C LEU A 95 1.93 0.61 -33.66
N GLY A 96 1.13 -0.45 -33.86
CA GLY A 96 -0.24 -0.49 -33.36
C GLY A 96 -0.29 -0.49 -31.83
N PRO A 97 -1.43 -0.07 -31.21
CA PRO A 97 -1.60 0.00 -29.75
C PRO A 97 -1.27 -1.29 -29.02
N TRP A 98 -1.62 -2.44 -29.59
CA TRP A 98 -1.28 -3.76 -29.07
C TRP A 98 0.22 -4.00 -28.96
N ARG A 99 0.99 -3.64 -30.00
CA ARG A 99 2.45 -3.81 -29.98
C ARG A 99 3.11 -2.91 -28.95
N ILE A 100 2.56 -1.71 -28.73
CA ILE A 100 3.02 -0.79 -27.70
C ILE A 100 2.76 -1.38 -26.32
N LEU A 101 1.53 -1.85 -26.05
CA LEU A 101 1.18 -2.48 -24.76
C LEU A 101 2.05 -3.70 -24.48
N PHE A 102 2.12 -4.65 -25.43
CA PHE A 102 2.92 -5.87 -25.24
C PHE A 102 4.41 -5.57 -25.09
N GLY A 103 4.94 -4.56 -25.79
CA GLY A 103 6.35 -4.15 -25.62
C GLY A 103 6.65 -3.63 -24.22
N LYS A 104 5.76 -2.80 -23.67
CA LYS A 104 5.88 -2.28 -22.32
C LYS A 104 5.65 -3.38 -21.26
N LEU A 105 4.63 -4.20 -21.45
CA LEU A 105 4.34 -5.31 -20.54
C LEU A 105 5.50 -6.32 -20.51
N LEU A 106 6.02 -6.71 -21.66
CA LEU A 106 7.14 -7.65 -21.75
C LEU A 106 8.39 -7.11 -21.05
N ALA A 107 8.73 -5.82 -21.24
CA ALA A 107 9.88 -5.21 -20.57
C ALA A 107 9.75 -5.28 -19.03
N VAL A 108 8.57 -5.00 -18.48
CA VAL A 108 8.34 -5.05 -17.04
C VAL A 108 8.22 -6.50 -16.54
N MET A 109 7.67 -7.43 -17.35
CA MET A 109 7.65 -8.86 -17.03
C MET A 109 9.06 -9.47 -16.98
N VAL A 110 9.95 -9.09 -17.88
CA VAL A 110 11.37 -9.50 -17.82
C VAL A 110 12.03 -9.00 -16.54
N LEU A 111 11.74 -7.75 -16.14
CA LEU A 111 12.22 -7.21 -14.87
C LEU A 111 11.69 -8.01 -13.67
N ALA A 112 10.39 -8.35 -13.68
CA ALA A 112 9.77 -9.22 -12.65
C ALA A 112 10.44 -10.61 -12.63
N GLY A 113 10.70 -11.19 -13.80
CA GLY A 113 11.43 -12.45 -13.94
C GLY A 113 12.84 -12.39 -13.36
N ILE A 114 13.56 -11.29 -13.56
CA ILE A 114 14.90 -11.08 -12.96
C ILE A 114 14.78 -11.03 -11.42
N ILE A 115 13.80 -10.30 -10.87
CA ILE A 115 13.59 -10.23 -9.42
C ILE A 115 13.22 -11.60 -8.85
N LEU A 116 12.36 -12.37 -9.51
CA LEU A 116 12.06 -13.74 -9.10
C LEU A 116 13.27 -14.67 -9.23
N ALA A 117 14.08 -14.51 -10.26
CA ALA A 117 15.30 -15.29 -10.46
C ALA A 117 16.34 -15.05 -9.36
N THR A 118 16.44 -13.83 -8.79
CA THR A 118 17.33 -13.54 -7.65
C THR A 118 16.99 -14.35 -6.39
N SER A 119 15.76 -14.86 -6.27
CA SER A 119 15.31 -15.68 -5.15
C SER A 119 15.58 -17.20 -5.35
N LEU A 120 15.91 -17.64 -6.58
CA LEU A 120 16.12 -19.06 -6.90
C LEU A 120 17.24 -19.74 -6.07
N PRO A 121 18.38 -19.09 -5.77
CA PRO A 121 19.40 -19.71 -4.91
C PRO A 121 18.86 -20.06 -3.52
N ALA A 122 18.06 -19.17 -2.93
CA ALA A 122 17.43 -19.42 -1.64
C ALA A 122 16.36 -20.52 -1.72
N ALA A 123 15.57 -20.54 -2.79
CA ALA A 123 14.57 -21.59 -3.05
C ALA A 123 15.24 -22.97 -3.25
N SER A 124 16.35 -23.03 -3.97
CA SER A 124 17.10 -24.27 -4.17
C SER A 124 17.70 -24.78 -2.85
N ALA A 125 18.15 -23.90 -1.97
CA ALA A 125 18.59 -24.27 -0.63
C ALA A 125 17.44 -24.85 0.21
N CYS A 126 16.25 -24.25 0.17
CA CYS A 126 15.06 -24.82 0.82
C CYS A 126 14.69 -26.20 0.25
N TYR A 127 14.81 -26.39 -1.06
CA TYR A 127 14.57 -27.70 -1.70
C TYR A 127 15.63 -28.74 -1.26
N ALA A 128 16.90 -28.37 -1.18
CA ALA A 128 17.99 -29.24 -0.75
C ALA A 128 17.85 -29.71 0.70
N MET A 129 17.19 -28.95 1.57
CA MET A 129 16.87 -29.38 2.93
C MET A 129 15.88 -30.56 3.00
N GLY A 130 15.23 -30.92 1.89
CA GLY A 130 14.24 -32.01 1.81
C GLY A 130 12.84 -31.60 2.28
N GLY A 131 11.86 -32.47 2.04
CA GLY A 131 10.45 -32.25 2.46
C GLY A 131 9.64 -31.35 1.52
N LEU A 132 10.24 -30.79 0.47
CA LEU A 132 9.55 -30.03 -0.57
C LEU A 132 9.48 -30.83 -1.87
N SER A 133 8.29 -30.85 -2.51
CA SER A 133 8.16 -31.42 -3.85
C SER A 133 8.52 -30.39 -4.92
N TRP A 134 9.08 -30.85 -6.03
CA TRP A 134 9.34 -29.99 -7.19
C TRP A 134 8.07 -29.33 -7.73
N SER A 135 6.96 -30.07 -7.72
CA SER A 135 5.65 -29.56 -8.14
C SER A 135 5.18 -28.38 -7.29
N MET A 136 5.38 -28.44 -5.96
CA MET A 136 5.03 -27.35 -5.03
C MET A 136 5.87 -26.09 -5.33
N LEU A 137 7.17 -26.25 -5.54
CA LEU A 137 8.05 -25.13 -5.88
C LEU A 137 7.62 -24.49 -7.20
N CYS A 138 7.37 -25.27 -8.25
CA CYS A 138 6.89 -24.77 -9.53
C CYS A 138 5.51 -24.09 -9.42
N SER A 139 4.60 -24.62 -8.61
CA SER A 139 3.28 -24.03 -8.39
C SER A 139 3.36 -22.66 -7.71
N VAL A 140 4.24 -22.51 -6.70
CA VAL A 140 4.44 -21.23 -6.01
C VAL A 140 5.04 -20.20 -6.96
N TYR A 141 6.09 -20.54 -7.72
CA TYR A 141 6.67 -19.61 -8.70
C TYR A 141 5.70 -19.29 -9.84
N GLY A 142 4.91 -20.26 -10.29
CA GLY A 142 3.85 -20.06 -11.28
C GLY A 142 2.79 -19.07 -10.77
N LEU A 143 2.34 -19.22 -9.52
CA LEU A 143 1.43 -18.30 -8.87
C LEU A 143 2.03 -16.89 -8.78
N LEU A 144 3.30 -16.76 -8.37
CA LEU A 144 3.97 -15.45 -8.28
C LEU A 144 4.14 -14.78 -9.65
N CYS A 145 4.38 -15.53 -10.72
CA CYS A 145 4.39 -15.01 -12.08
C CYS A 145 3.01 -14.48 -12.50
N LEU A 146 1.93 -15.18 -12.13
CA LEU A 146 0.55 -14.72 -12.40
C LEU A 146 0.21 -13.47 -11.57
N VAL A 147 0.60 -13.42 -10.31
CA VAL A 147 0.46 -12.24 -9.45
C VAL A 147 1.20 -11.05 -10.07
N ALA A 148 2.44 -11.25 -10.52
CA ALA A 148 3.21 -10.23 -11.22
C ALA A 148 2.47 -9.77 -12.48
N LEU A 149 2.02 -10.67 -13.35
CA LEU A 149 1.26 -10.34 -14.56
C LEU A 149 0.03 -9.49 -14.24
N GLN A 150 -0.76 -9.89 -13.24
CA GLN A 150 -1.98 -9.18 -12.84
C GLN A 150 -1.68 -7.75 -12.40
N TYR A 151 -0.72 -7.55 -11.50
CA TYR A 151 -0.43 -6.19 -10.99
C TYR A 151 0.34 -5.33 -11.98
N LEU A 152 1.10 -5.92 -12.88
CA LEU A 152 1.75 -5.20 -13.97
C LEU A 152 0.74 -4.69 -15.01
N THR A 153 -0.24 -5.51 -15.39
CA THR A 153 -1.32 -5.10 -16.31
C THR A 153 -2.24 -4.04 -15.68
N LEU A 154 -2.63 -4.21 -14.42
CA LEU A 154 -3.40 -3.22 -13.67
C LEU A 154 -2.62 -1.90 -13.51
N GLY A 155 -1.32 -1.96 -13.23
CA GLY A 155 -0.48 -0.78 -13.14
C GLY A 155 -0.39 -0.01 -14.46
N LEU A 156 -0.28 -0.69 -15.60
CA LEU A 156 -0.34 -0.06 -16.94
C LEU A 156 -1.70 0.56 -17.23
N LEU A 157 -2.79 -0.11 -16.85
CA LEU A 157 -4.15 0.43 -16.97
C LEU A 157 -4.28 1.73 -16.19
N ILE A 158 -3.91 1.74 -14.92
CA ILE A 158 -3.99 2.91 -14.05
C ILE A 158 -3.08 4.03 -14.57
N SER A 159 -1.87 3.68 -15.05
CA SER A 159 -0.93 4.61 -15.66
C SER A 159 -1.52 5.30 -16.91
N SER A 160 -2.34 4.59 -17.70
CA SER A 160 -3.00 5.16 -18.87
C SER A 160 -4.09 6.19 -18.53
N HIS A 161 -4.78 6.01 -17.39
CA HIS A 161 -5.83 6.90 -16.91
C HIS A 161 -5.30 8.08 -16.08
N ALA A 162 -4.18 7.91 -15.42
CA ALA A 162 -3.62 8.92 -14.53
C ALA A 162 -3.10 10.14 -15.30
N ASN A 163 -3.24 11.33 -14.70
CA ASN A 163 -2.70 12.57 -15.21
C ASN A 163 -1.37 12.96 -14.54
N SER A 164 -1.00 12.33 -13.43
CA SER A 164 0.26 12.53 -12.74
C SER A 164 0.84 11.19 -12.30
N THR A 165 2.17 11.10 -12.27
CA THR A 165 2.90 9.90 -11.82
C THR A 165 2.55 9.51 -10.39
N ASP A 166 2.36 10.51 -9.52
CA ASP A 166 1.95 10.32 -8.14
C ASP A 166 0.52 9.72 -8.02
N ALA A 167 -0.44 10.20 -8.84
CA ALA A 167 -1.78 9.63 -8.89
C ALA A 167 -1.77 8.19 -9.41
N ALA A 168 -0.89 7.87 -10.36
CA ALA A 168 -0.74 6.52 -10.88
C ALA A 168 -0.19 5.56 -9.81
N VAL A 169 0.85 5.96 -9.10
CA VAL A 169 1.45 5.15 -8.01
C VAL A 169 0.42 4.91 -6.89
N ARG A 170 -0.29 5.95 -6.46
CA ARG A 170 -1.37 5.83 -5.46
C ARG A 170 -2.47 4.87 -5.89
N GLY A 171 -2.97 5.03 -7.11
CA GLY A 171 -4.01 4.17 -7.66
C GLY A 171 -3.57 2.71 -7.72
N THR A 172 -2.33 2.47 -8.13
CA THR A 172 -1.77 1.12 -8.23
C THR A 172 -1.60 0.47 -6.87
N TYR A 173 -1.03 1.16 -5.87
CA TYR A 173 -0.97 0.60 -4.51
C TYR A 173 -2.35 0.45 -3.87
N GLY A 174 -3.31 1.33 -4.21
CA GLY A 174 -4.71 1.17 -3.81
C GLY A 174 -5.34 -0.10 -4.36
N THR A 175 -5.09 -0.45 -5.63
CA THR A 175 -5.57 -1.73 -6.21
C THR A 175 -4.83 -2.93 -5.65
N VAL A 176 -3.52 -2.83 -5.37
CA VAL A 176 -2.76 -3.89 -4.69
C VAL A 176 -3.37 -4.17 -3.32
N LEU A 177 -3.58 -3.14 -2.50
CA LEU A 177 -4.17 -3.29 -1.17
C LEU A 177 -5.62 -3.80 -1.26
N GLY A 178 -6.41 -3.27 -2.19
CA GLY A 178 -7.79 -3.69 -2.42
C GLY A 178 -7.92 -5.17 -2.75
N LEU A 179 -7.15 -5.64 -3.72
CA LEU A 179 -7.21 -7.04 -4.16
C LEU A 179 -6.46 -8.01 -3.23
N SER A 180 -5.41 -7.58 -2.53
CA SER A 180 -4.63 -8.50 -1.68
C SER A 180 -5.13 -8.57 -0.24
N VAL A 181 -5.62 -7.47 0.32
CA VAL A 181 -6.02 -7.38 1.74
C VAL A 181 -7.51 -7.21 1.91
N LEU A 182 -8.12 -6.17 1.27
CA LEU A 182 -9.54 -5.88 1.47
C LEU A 182 -10.46 -6.97 0.92
N SER A 183 -10.03 -7.72 -0.09
CA SER A 183 -10.79 -8.87 -0.62
C SER A 183 -10.94 -10.02 0.38
N LEU A 184 -10.09 -10.08 1.41
CA LEU A 184 -10.20 -11.07 2.49
C LEU A 184 -11.31 -10.70 3.49
N GLY A 185 -11.61 -9.42 3.66
CA GLY A 185 -12.57 -8.91 4.65
C GLY A 185 -13.94 -9.58 4.57
N PRO A 186 -14.62 -9.61 3.42
CA PRO A 186 -15.95 -10.20 3.30
C PRO A 186 -16.02 -11.68 3.68
N HIS A 187 -14.98 -12.46 3.36
CA HIS A 187 -14.94 -13.87 3.76
C HIS A 187 -14.90 -14.03 5.28
N TYR A 188 -14.03 -13.27 5.97
CA TYR A 188 -13.97 -13.31 7.43
C TYR A 188 -15.25 -12.75 8.04
N PHE A 189 -15.89 -11.76 7.39
CA PHE A 189 -17.13 -11.17 7.86
C PHE A 189 -18.33 -12.12 7.79
N PHE A 190 -18.43 -12.92 6.72
CA PHE A 190 -19.53 -13.86 6.51
C PHE A 190 -19.18 -15.30 6.90
N GLN A 191 -18.06 -15.52 7.59
CA GLN A 191 -17.65 -16.83 8.06
C GLN A 191 -18.68 -17.37 9.07
N GLY A 192 -19.26 -18.54 8.77
CA GLY A 192 -20.33 -19.15 9.60
C GLY A 192 -21.76 -18.88 9.11
N THR A 193 -21.99 -17.91 8.22
CA THR A 193 -23.30 -17.74 7.58
C THR A 193 -23.44 -18.67 6.38
N LYS A 194 -24.68 -19.13 6.12
CA LYS A 194 -25.01 -19.93 4.91
C LYS A 194 -25.78 -19.05 3.93
N GLY A 195 -25.44 -19.11 2.64
CA GLY A 195 -26.17 -18.42 1.59
C GLY A 195 -25.27 -17.63 0.62
N TYR A 196 -25.90 -16.94 -0.33
CA TYR A 196 -25.21 -16.21 -1.43
C TYR A 196 -24.14 -15.20 -0.95
N LEU A 197 -24.28 -14.63 0.25
CA LEU A 197 -23.31 -13.68 0.81
C LEU A 197 -22.02 -14.40 1.23
N ALA A 198 -22.12 -15.60 1.80
CA ALA A 198 -20.97 -16.41 2.18
C ALA A 198 -20.21 -16.88 0.95
N ASP A 199 -20.95 -17.36 -0.07
CA ASP A 199 -20.38 -17.79 -1.35
C ASP A 199 -19.69 -16.62 -2.06
N GLY A 200 -20.31 -15.42 -2.06
CA GLY A 200 -19.72 -14.19 -2.58
C GLY A 200 -18.43 -13.79 -1.83
N GLY A 201 -18.43 -13.92 -0.51
CA GLY A 201 -17.24 -13.70 0.33
C GLY A 201 -16.10 -14.65 -0.01
N GLU A 202 -16.41 -15.90 -0.29
CA GLU A 202 -15.43 -16.91 -0.69
C GLU A 202 -14.85 -16.65 -2.09
N TYR A 203 -15.68 -16.21 -3.05
CA TYR A 203 -15.19 -15.76 -4.36
C TYR A 203 -14.28 -14.52 -4.23
N LEU A 204 -14.62 -13.55 -3.39
CA LEU A 204 -13.77 -12.39 -3.14
C LEU A 204 -12.44 -12.79 -2.47
N ARG A 205 -12.45 -13.73 -1.52
CA ARG A 205 -11.23 -14.29 -0.92
C ARG A 205 -10.33 -14.90 -1.99
N SER A 206 -10.89 -15.61 -2.96
CA SER A 206 -10.12 -16.25 -4.03
C SER A 206 -9.41 -15.25 -4.96
N LEU A 207 -9.74 -13.95 -4.93
CA LEU A 207 -9.00 -12.90 -5.64
C LEU A 207 -7.73 -12.45 -4.90
N SER A 208 -7.56 -12.83 -3.62
CA SER A 208 -6.38 -12.47 -2.84
C SER A 208 -5.21 -13.41 -3.16
N PRO A 209 -4.04 -12.86 -3.54
CA PRO A 209 -2.84 -13.67 -3.74
C PRO A 209 -2.32 -14.30 -2.44
N PHE A 210 -2.61 -13.68 -1.27
CA PHE A 210 -2.28 -14.27 0.02
C PHE A 210 -3.07 -15.55 0.29
N ALA A 211 -4.39 -15.52 0.05
CA ALA A 211 -5.23 -16.70 0.23
C ALA A 211 -4.83 -17.82 -0.72
N ALA A 212 -4.54 -17.49 -1.98
CA ALA A 212 -4.10 -18.44 -2.99
C ALA A 212 -2.74 -19.08 -2.64
N LEU A 213 -1.78 -18.27 -2.17
CA LEU A 213 -0.47 -18.78 -1.73
C LEU A 213 -0.62 -19.69 -0.50
N MET A 214 -1.41 -19.27 0.50
CA MET A 214 -1.61 -20.07 1.70
C MET A 214 -2.32 -21.40 1.39
N SER A 215 -3.28 -21.43 0.45
CA SER A 215 -3.92 -22.68 0.04
C SER A 215 -2.95 -23.64 -0.63
N LEU A 216 -1.99 -23.17 -1.44
CA LEU A 216 -0.94 -24.01 -2.02
C LEU A 216 0.02 -24.56 -0.96
N LEU A 217 0.36 -23.75 0.04
CA LEU A 217 1.29 -24.15 1.10
C LEU A 217 0.64 -25.10 2.12
N SER A 218 -0.67 -25.03 2.33
CA SER A 218 -1.42 -25.89 3.26
C SER A 218 -1.78 -27.27 2.67
N THR A 219 -1.81 -27.41 1.36
CA THR A 219 -2.06 -28.71 0.71
C THR A 219 -0.96 -29.76 0.95
N GLY A 220 0.21 -29.32 1.45
CA GLY A 220 1.30 -30.20 1.87
C GLY A 220 1.14 -30.79 3.29
N ASP A 221 0.24 -30.26 4.09
CA ASP A 221 0.08 -30.60 5.52
C ASP A 221 -1.09 -31.58 5.69
N MET A 222 -0.83 -32.87 5.49
CA MET A 222 -1.83 -33.94 5.66
C MET A 222 -2.26 -34.20 7.11
N GLY A 223 -1.84 -33.36 8.09
CA GLY A 223 -2.00 -33.67 9.52
C GLY A 223 -2.77 -32.67 10.38
N GLY A 224 -3.20 -31.55 9.89
CA GLY A 224 -3.77 -30.48 10.71
C GLY A 224 -5.21 -30.09 10.37
N ASN A 225 -6.14 -30.51 11.21
CA ASN A 225 -7.51 -29.99 11.38
C ASN A 225 -8.43 -29.99 10.16
N GLY A 226 -9.32 -30.95 10.12
CA GLY A 226 -10.51 -31.25 9.33
C GLY A 226 -11.43 -30.15 8.77
N LEU A 227 -10.93 -28.98 8.49
CA LEU A 227 -11.56 -27.95 7.68
C LEU A 227 -10.81 -27.84 6.35
N ILE A 228 -10.78 -28.95 5.60
CA ILE A 228 -10.47 -28.92 4.18
C ILE A 228 -11.53 -28.02 3.55
N SER A 229 -11.14 -26.81 3.21
CA SER A 229 -11.94 -26.02 2.28
C SER A 229 -11.99 -26.83 0.98
N THR A 230 -13.14 -27.39 0.68
CA THR A 230 -13.44 -28.18 -0.53
C THR A 230 -13.31 -27.34 -1.81
N THR A 231 -12.89 -26.09 -1.69
CA THR A 231 -12.79 -25.11 -2.75
C THR A 231 -11.33 -24.89 -3.14
N ASP A 232 -11.02 -25.14 -4.39
CA ASP A 232 -9.72 -24.86 -5.00
C ASP A 232 -9.50 -23.34 -5.14
N VAL A 233 -9.08 -22.70 -4.03
CA VAL A 233 -8.81 -21.25 -3.97
C VAL A 233 -7.69 -20.87 -4.94
N ALA A 234 -6.65 -21.70 -5.06
CA ALA A 234 -5.52 -21.43 -5.96
C ALA A 234 -5.95 -21.48 -7.42
N GLY A 235 -6.72 -22.48 -7.83
CA GLY A 235 -7.24 -22.59 -9.19
C GLY A 235 -8.20 -21.44 -9.54
N ARG A 236 -9.10 -21.06 -8.63
CA ARG A 236 -9.98 -19.90 -8.81
C ARG A 236 -9.19 -18.60 -8.94
N PHE A 237 -8.12 -18.42 -8.13
CA PHE A 237 -7.23 -17.28 -8.25
C PHE A 237 -6.54 -17.22 -9.61
N MET A 238 -6.03 -18.36 -10.11
CA MET A 238 -5.37 -18.43 -11.42
C MET A 238 -6.30 -17.97 -12.55
N ILE A 239 -7.53 -18.47 -12.57
CA ILE A 239 -8.53 -18.09 -13.56
C ILE A 239 -8.89 -16.60 -13.39
N GLY A 240 -9.20 -16.15 -12.18
CA GLY A 240 -9.57 -14.77 -11.88
C GLY A 240 -8.46 -13.77 -12.24
N SER A 241 -7.20 -14.12 -11.94
CA SER A 241 -6.02 -13.30 -12.27
C SER A 241 -5.84 -13.15 -13.79
N LEU A 242 -6.03 -14.23 -14.57
CA LEU A 242 -5.98 -14.18 -16.04
C LEU A 242 -7.11 -13.32 -16.60
N VAL A 243 -8.34 -13.49 -16.10
CA VAL A 243 -9.49 -12.69 -16.52
C VAL A 243 -9.27 -11.20 -16.23
N ILE A 244 -8.84 -10.86 -15.02
CA ILE A 244 -8.55 -9.46 -14.65
C ILE A 244 -7.43 -8.90 -15.53
N SER A 245 -6.36 -9.67 -15.77
CA SER A 245 -5.24 -9.23 -16.61
C SER A 245 -5.66 -9.00 -18.05
N THR A 246 -6.49 -9.86 -18.61
CA THR A 246 -7.00 -9.71 -19.99
C THR A 246 -7.92 -8.51 -20.12
N ILE A 247 -8.86 -8.33 -19.19
CA ILE A 247 -9.75 -7.15 -19.16
C ILE A 247 -8.91 -5.86 -19.02
N ALA A 248 -7.92 -5.83 -18.12
CA ALA A 248 -7.05 -4.69 -17.94
C ALA A 248 -6.23 -4.39 -19.20
N ALA A 249 -5.72 -5.41 -19.89
CA ALA A 249 -4.98 -5.25 -21.14
C ALA A 249 -5.87 -4.70 -22.26
N LEU A 250 -7.06 -5.27 -22.46
CA LEU A 250 -8.04 -4.80 -23.45
C LEU A 250 -8.43 -3.34 -23.20
N TRP A 251 -8.71 -3.00 -21.94
CA TRP A 251 -9.06 -1.63 -21.58
C TRP A 251 -7.89 -0.66 -21.78
N THR A 252 -6.66 -1.09 -21.45
CA THR A 252 -5.47 -0.26 -21.73
C THR A 252 -5.30 0.00 -23.21
N VAL A 253 -5.48 -1.01 -24.07
CA VAL A 253 -5.39 -0.86 -25.53
C VAL A 253 -6.46 0.09 -26.07
N SER A 254 -7.71 -0.03 -25.61
CA SER A 254 -8.80 0.87 -26.02
C SER A 254 -8.52 2.33 -25.66
N ARG A 255 -7.70 2.57 -24.63
CA ARG A 255 -7.28 3.91 -24.19
C ARG A 255 -6.03 4.42 -24.92
N LEU A 256 -5.18 3.53 -25.46
CA LEU A 256 -3.97 3.90 -26.18
C LEU A 256 -4.27 4.39 -27.61
N ASN A 257 -5.27 5.28 -27.74
CA ASN A 257 -5.65 5.96 -28.95
C ASN A 257 -5.38 7.47 -28.79
N HIS A 258 -5.44 8.23 -29.88
CA HIS A 258 -5.26 9.68 -29.86
C HIS A 258 -6.19 10.44 -28.92
N THR A 259 -7.30 9.84 -28.48
CA THR A 259 -8.23 10.38 -27.45
C THR A 259 -7.57 10.68 -26.10
N ILE A 260 -6.41 10.10 -25.78
CA ILE A 260 -5.65 10.42 -24.56
C ILE A 260 -5.21 11.89 -24.56
N PHE A 261 -4.94 12.48 -25.73
CA PHE A 261 -4.50 13.87 -25.85
C PHE A 261 -5.64 14.87 -25.82
N ASP A 262 -6.82 14.51 -26.27
CA ASP A 262 -7.99 15.40 -26.29
C ASP A 262 -8.47 15.75 -24.87
N GLN A 263 -8.32 14.82 -23.91
CA GLN A 263 -8.67 15.08 -22.51
C GLN A 263 -7.69 16.03 -21.79
N ALA A 264 -6.44 16.12 -22.22
CA ALA A 264 -5.47 17.06 -21.65
C ALA A 264 -5.76 18.52 -22.05
N ARG A 265 -6.38 18.74 -23.22
CA ARG A 265 -6.81 20.06 -23.68
C ARG A 265 -8.13 20.53 -23.05
N ALA A 266 -8.99 19.61 -22.61
CA ALA A 266 -10.27 19.95 -21.96
C ALA A 266 -10.12 20.58 -20.56
N ALA A 267 -8.93 20.58 -19.97
CA ALA A 267 -8.67 21.24 -18.67
C ALA A 267 -8.73 22.79 -18.73
N GLY A 268 -8.88 23.38 -19.91
CA GLY A 268 -8.99 24.83 -20.15
C GLY A 268 -10.40 25.33 -20.44
N LYS A 269 -11.46 24.52 -20.27
CA LYS A 269 -12.83 25.03 -20.33
C LYS A 269 -13.07 25.95 -19.15
N ILE A 270 -12.99 27.25 -19.40
CA ILE A 270 -13.64 28.26 -18.56
C ILE A 270 -15.14 27.99 -18.71
N SER A 271 -15.73 27.25 -17.76
CA SER A 271 -17.16 27.10 -17.70
C SER A 271 -17.73 28.46 -17.30
N ASP A 272 -18.67 28.94 -18.08
CA ASP A 272 -19.43 30.15 -17.76
C ASP A 272 -20.28 29.86 -16.52
N ASP A 273 -19.75 30.25 -15.36
CA ASP A 273 -20.22 29.79 -14.03
C ASP A 273 -21.36 30.69 -13.47
N GLN A 274 -22.06 31.42 -14.34
CA GLN A 274 -23.10 32.35 -13.91
C GLN A 274 -24.49 31.71 -13.70
N SER A 275 -24.68 30.44 -14.06
CA SER A 275 -25.97 29.78 -13.84
C SER A 275 -26.24 29.53 -12.35
N TRP A 276 -27.40 29.95 -11.86
CA TRP A 276 -27.85 29.78 -10.47
C TRP A 276 -27.79 28.32 -9.99
N GLN A 277 -28.07 27.37 -10.85
CA GLN A 277 -28.01 25.93 -10.57
C GLN A 277 -26.58 25.45 -10.27
N ILE A 278 -25.58 25.98 -10.98
CA ILE A 278 -24.16 25.67 -10.76
C ILE A 278 -23.67 26.32 -9.46
N GLN A 279 -24.14 27.51 -9.14
CA GLN A 279 -23.78 28.18 -7.87
C GLN A 279 -24.38 27.49 -6.65
N THR A 280 -25.62 26.99 -6.72
CA THR A 280 -26.22 26.21 -5.63
C THR A 280 -25.59 24.84 -5.48
N ALA A 281 -25.32 24.14 -6.57
CA ALA A 281 -24.57 22.88 -6.55
C ALA A 281 -23.16 23.08 -5.97
N ARG A 282 -22.47 24.16 -6.31
CA ARG A 282 -21.16 24.51 -5.74
C ARG A 282 -21.23 24.78 -4.24
N ARG A 283 -22.25 25.49 -3.74
CA ARG A 283 -22.43 25.71 -2.29
C ARG A 283 -22.65 24.42 -1.52
N LEU A 284 -23.32 23.45 -2.12
CA LEU A 284 -23.58 22.14 -1.51
C LEU A 284 -22.36 21.20 -1.56
N PHE A 285 -21.56 21.29 -2.65
CA PHE A 285 -20.42 20.38 -2.88
C PHE A 285 -19.07 20.94 -2.44
N PHE A 286 -18.93 22.27 -2.29
CA PHE A 286 -17.69 22.91 -1.87
C PHE A 286 -17.92 23.69 -0.58
N LEU A 287 -17.38 23.20 0.53
CA LEU A 287 -17.40 23.94 1.81
C LEU A 287 -16.56 25.23 1.71
N VAL A 288 -15.52 25.22 0.88
CA VAL A 288 -14.72 26.39 0.53
C VAL A 288 -14.56 26.41 -0.99
N ASP A 289 -15.26 27.35 -1.64
CA ASP A 289 -15.17 27.52 -3.10
C ASP A 289 -13.77 28.08 -3.46
N PRO A 290 -12.94 27.36 -4.24
CA PRO A 290 -11.60 27.81 -4.61
C PRO A 290 -11.61 29.07 -5.48
N GLN A 291 -12.73 29.43 -6.10
CA GLN A 291 -12.86 30.61 -6.96
C GLN A 291 -13.39 31.85 -6.24
N ARG A 292 -14.00 31.70 -5.07
CA ARG A 292 -14.55 32.82 -4.30
C ARG A 292 -13.50 33.47 -3.42
N ARG A 293 -12.88 34.52 -3.90
CA ARG A 293 -11.94 35.35 -3.13
C ARG A 293 -12.72 36.39 -2.31
N SER A 294 -13.29 36.00 -1.18
CA SER A 294 -14.04 36.95 -0.34
C SER A 294 -13.22 37.54 0.81
N HIS A 295 -12.17 36.85 1.28
CA HIS A 295 -11.37 37.31 2.43
C HIS A 295 -9.88 37.11 2.19
N GLY A 296 -9.08 38.07 2.65
CA GLY A 296 -7.62 37.96 2.73
C GLY A 296 -7.18 36.87 3.72
N ILE A 297 -5.90 36.53 3.70
CA ILE A 297 -5.32 35.59 4.65
C ILE A 297 -5.16 36.32 5.99
N GLY A 298 -5.81 35.84 7.05
CA GLY A 298 -5.68 36.43 8.40
C GLY A 298 -4.23 36.31 8.92
N SER A 299 -3.80 37.26 9.73
CA SER A 299 -2.44 37.30 10.30
C SER A 299 -2.06 36.08 11.17
N PHE A 300 -3.06 35.38 11.74
CA PHE A 300 -2.88 34.16 12.54
C PHE A 300 -2.88 32.87 11.72
N THR A 301 -3.23 32.91 10.43
CA THR A 301 -3.28 31.72 9.58
C THR A 301 -1.98 31.56 8.80
N ASN A 302 -1.40 30.35 8.81
CA ASN A 302 -0.20 30.08 8.03
C ASN A 302 -0.49 30.15 6.53
N PRO A 303 0.14 31.07 5.77
CA PRO A 303 -0.16 31.28 4.35
C PRO A 303 0.17 30.05 3.50
N VAL A 304 1.16 29.25 3.89
CA VAL A 304 1.53 28.00 3.20
C VAL A 304 0.42 26.96 3.33
N MET A 305 -0.18 26.83 4.52
CA MET A 305 -1.32 25.95 4.74
C MET A 305 -2.51 26.34 3.84
N VAL A 306 -2.84 27.63 3.78
CA VAL A 306 -3.94 28.14 2.93
C VAL A 306 -3.65 27.88 1.46
N LYS A 307 -2.41 28.08 1.00
CA LYS A 307 -2.00 27.75 -0.38
C LYS A 307 -2.22 26.26 -0.66
N GLU A 308 -1.76 25.37 0.23
CA GLU A 308 -1.87 23.92 0.05
C GLU A 308 -3.33 23.48 -0.06
N PHE A 309 -4.22 23.99 0.80
CA PHE A 309 -5.66 23.69 0.73
C PHE A 309 -6.33 24.19 -0.56
N ARG A 310 -5.87 25.32 -1.10
CA ARG A 310 -6.41 25.88 -2.35
C ARG A 310 -5.90 25.17 -3.60
N CYS A 311 -4.63 24.74 -3.59
CA CYS A 311 -3.96 24.18 -4.78
C CYS A 311 -4.07 22.65 -4.88
N ARG A 312 -4.13 21.94 -3.77
CA ARG A 312 -4.19 20.46 -3.79
C ARG A 312 -5.60 19.95 -4.08
N ARG A 313 -5.66 18.83 -4.83
CA ARG A 313 -6.92 18.12 -5.11
C ARG A 313 -7.64 17.64 -3.85
N PHE A 314 -6.91 17.36 -2.76
CA PHE A 314 -7.46 17.01 -1.44
C PHE A 314 -8.10 18.20 -0.69
N GLY A 315 -7.89 19.43 -1.12
CA GLY A 315 -8.68 20.58 -0.69
C GLY A 315 -10.13 20.55 -1.18
N ARG A 316 -10.48 19.60 -2.06
CA ARG A 316 -11.88 19.33 -2.42
C ARG A 316 -12.51 18.47 -1.33
N LEU A 317 -13.07 19.13 -0.36
CA LEU A 317 -13.66 18.54 0.85
C LEU A 317 -14.67 17.42 0.55
N HIS A 318 -15.36 17.48 -0.59
CA HIS A 318 -16.34 16.46 -0.98
C HIS A 318 -15.74 15.05 -1.15
N TRP A 319 -14.49 14.93 -1.57
CA TRP A 319 -13.82 13.62 -1.70
C TRP A 319 -13.45 13.06 -0.32
N LEU A 320 -12.95 13.92 0.57
CA LEU A 320 -12.67 13.55 1.96
C LEU A 320 -13.94 13.18 2.71
N LEU A 321 -15.02 13.97 2.55
CA LEU A 321 -16.31 13.67 3.17
C LEU A 321 -16.90 12.33 2.68
N ARG A 322 -16.76 12.01 1.39
CA ARG A 322 -17.18 10.69 0.88
C ARG A 322 -16.37 9.57 1.52
N LEU A 323 -15.05 9.72 1.62
CA LEU A 323 -14.19 8.72 2.27
C LEU A 323 -14.57 8.56 3.75
N VAL A 324 -14.75 9.67 4.48
CA VAL A 324 -15.18 9.67 5.88
C VAL A 324 -16.57 9.02 6.02
N ALA A 325 -17.52 9.33 5.15
CA ALA A 325 -18.85 8.74 5.16
C ALA A 325 -18.78 7.21 4.92
N VAL A 326 -17.99 6.76 3.94
CA VAL A 326 -17.79 5.32 3.67
C VAL A 326 -17.17 4.63 4.88
N CYS A 327 -16.12 5.20 5.48
CA CYS A 327 -15.48 4.65 6.67
C CYS A 327 -16.44 4.59 7.87
N ALA A 328 -17.25 5.64 8.07
CA ALA A 328 -18.24 5.67 9.15
C ALA A 328 -19.34 4.62 8.93
N VAL A 329 -19.87 4.49 7.71
CA VAL A 329 -20.87 3.47 7.37
C VAL A 329 -20.31 2.06 7.55
N LEU A 330 -19.08 1.81 7.11
CA LEU A 330 -18.41 0.51 7.32
C LEU A 330 -18.20 0.23 8.81
N SER A 331 -17.76 1.21 9.57
CA SER A 331 -17.55 1.09 11.01
C SER A 331 -18.86 0.76 11.75
N LEU A 332 -19.95 1.49 11.44
CA LEU A 332 -21.27 1.24 12.03
C LEU A 332 -21.89 -0.07 11.52
N GLY A 333 -21.68 -0.43 10.26
CA GLY A 333 -22.15 -1.70 9.70
C GLY A 333 -21.49 -2.91 10.37
N LEU A 334 -20.17 -2.84 10.64
CA LEU A 334 -19.45 -3.87 11.39
C LEU A 334 -19.99 -4.01 12.82
N THR A 335 -20.22 -2.90 13.52
CA THR A 335 -20.77 -2.92 14.88
C THR A 335 -22.21 -3.39 14.91
N TYR A 336 -23.04 -3.03 13.93
CA TYR A 336 -24.40 -3.55 13.81
C TYR A 336 -24.45 -5.06 13.57
N ALA A 337 -23.60 -5.57 12.67
CA ALA A 337 -23.51 -7.01 12.43
C ALA A 337 -23.12 -7.81 13.67
N ALA A 338 -22.31 -7.22 14.54
CA ALA A 338 -21.95 -7.78 15.83
C ALA A 338 -23.11 -7.83 16.83
N THR A 339 -23.89 -6.73 16.90
CA THR A 339 -25.02 -6.64 17.86
C THR A 339 -26.25 -7.42 17.42
N ALA A 340 -26.43 -7.60 16.11
CA ALA A 340 -27.56 -8.32 15.54
C ALA A 340 -27.49 -9.85 15.74
N GLY A 341 -26.43 -10.37 16.38
CA GLY A 341 -26.27 -11.81 16.67
C GLY A 341 -26.15 -12.69 15.41
N THR A 342 -25.94 -12.05 14.25
CA THR A 342 -25.75 -12.77 12.98
C THR A 342 -24.38 -13.47 12.89
N LEU A 343 -23.46 -13.12 13.79
CA LEU A 343 -22.10 -13.63 13.85
C LEU A 343 -21.72 -13.88 15.31
N ASP A 344 -21.21 -15.08 15.60
CA ASP A 344 -20.63 -15.44 16.90
C ASP A 344 -19.25 -14.77 17.13
N TRP A 345 -19.14 -13.50 16.75
CA TRP A 345 -17.90 -12.75 16.88
C TRP A 345 -17.87 -12.01 18.21
N GLY A 346 -16.86 -12.32 19.03
CA GLY A 346 -16.58 -11.53 20.22
C GLY A 346 -16.22 -10.08 19.87
N VAL A 347 -16.48 -9.15 20.77
CA VAL A 347 -16.16 -7.71 20.63
C VAL A 347 -14.68 -7.50 20.30
N GLU A 348 -13.78 -8.37 20.78
CA GLU A 348 -12.34 -8.37 20.49
C GLU A 348 -12.05 -8.55 18.98
N THR A 349 -12.77 -9.46 18.30
CA THR A 349 -12.58 -9.71 16.86
C THR A 349 -13.01 -8.52 16.03
N ILE A 350 -14.12 -7.87 16.38
CA ILE A 350 -14.63 -6.69 15.69
C ILE A 350 -13.67 -5.52 15.86
N GLY A 351 -13.21 -5.31 17.10
CA GLY A 351 -12.20 -4.30 17.39
C GLY A 351 -10.93 -4.50 16.58
N SER A 352 -10.49 -5.73 16.41
CA SER A 352 -9.32 -6.08 15.62
C SER A 352 -9.52 -5.76 14.14
N ILE A 353 -10.68 -6.05 13.56
CA ILE A 353 -11.02 -5.70 12.17
C ILE A 353 -11.04 -4.18 11.98
N LEU A 354 -11.63 -3.44 12.93
CA LEU A 354 -11.64 -1.97 12.90
C LEU A 354 -10.23 -1.40 12.93
N VAL A 355 -9.35 -1.94 13.79
CA VAL A 355 -7.94 -1.53 13.88
C VAL A 355 -7.21 -1.80 12.57
N VAL A 356 -7.31 -3.01 12.03
CA VAL A 356 -6.64 -3.37 10.76
C VAL A 356 -7.12 -2.50 9.62
N MET A 357 -8.44 -2.28 9.51
CA MET A 357 -9.03 -1.39 8.51
C MET A 357 -8.49 0.04 8.64
N GLN A 358 -8.43 0.56 9.85
CA GLN A 358 -7.96 1.93 10.10
C GLN A 358 -6.47 2.09 9.83
N VAL A 359 -5.63 1.15 10.28
CA VAL A 359 -4.19 1.20 9.97
C VAL A 359 -3.96 1.05 8.48
N ALA A 360 -4.69 0.17 7.79
CA ALA A 360 -4.61 0.04 6.34
C ALA A 360 -4.95 1.36 5.63
N LEU A 361 -5.99 2.08 6.07
CA LEU A 361 -6.33 3.41 5.55
C LEU A 361 -5.20 4.44 5.81
N VAL A 362 -4.64 4.46 7.02
CA VAL A 362 -3.52 5.34 7.36
C VAL A 362 -2.31 5.04 6.47
N VAL A 363 -1.93 3.77 6.34
CA VAL A 363 -0.80 3.33 5.52
C VAL A 363 -1.00 3.65 4.05
N LEU A 364 -2.23 3.51 3.53
CA LEU A 364 -2.54 3.81 2.13
C LEU A 364 -2.54 5.32 1.84
N ILE A 365 -3.14 6.11 2.72
CA ILE A 365 -3.42 7.53 2.43
C ILE A 365 -2.25 8.42 2.83
N THR A 366 -1.58 8.15 3.96
CA THR A 366 -0.55 9.03 4.52
C THR A 366 0.64 9.26 3.59
N PRO A 367 1.28 8.23 2.97
CA PRO A 367 2.38 8.47 2.05
C PRO A 367 1.97 9.32 0.85
N SER A 368 0.73 9.14 0.39
CA SER A 368 0.21 9.91 -0.73
C SER A 368 0.01 11.40 -0.42
N LEU A 369 -0.27 11.73 0.84
CA LEU A 369 -0.47 13.10 1.30
C LEU A 369 0.86 13.80 1.65
N SER A 370 1.77 13.07 2.29
CA SER A 370 2.94 13.68 2.94
C SER A 370 4.25 13.53 2.16
N SER A 371 4.44 12.47 1.36
CA SER A 371 5.70 12.27 0.62
C SER A 371 6.00 13.38 -0.40
N GLY A 372 4.96 13.93 -1.02
CA GLY A 372 5.06 14.99 -2.03
C GLY A 372 5.26 16.41 -1.48
N LEU A 373 5.33 16.60 -0.17
CA LEU A 373 5.33 17.95 0.45
C LEU A 373 6.46 18.85 -0.05
N LEU A 374 7.67 18.32 -0.22
CA LEU A 374 8.83 19.06 -0.73
C LEU A 374 9.13 18.71 -2.18
N SER A 375 9.09 17.43 -2.54
CA SER A 375 9.45 16.97 -3.88
C SER A 375 8.55 17.57 -4.97
N GLN A 376 7.28 17.81 -4.70
CA GLN A 376 6.35 18.45 -5.64
C GLN A 376 6.72 19.91 -5.91
N GLU A 377 7.10 20.67 -4.89
CA GLU A 377 7.54 22.06 -5.06
C GLU A 377 8.87 22.16 -5.81
N ILE A 378 9.78 21.20 -5.55
CA ILE A 378 11.06 21.13 -6.27
C ILE A 378 10.82 20.79 -7.74
N GLU A 379 9.98 19.80 -8.02
CA GLU A 379 9.68 19.32 -9.37
C GLU A 379 8.93 20.38 -10.21
N SER A 380 8.04 21.16 -9.57
CA SER A 380 7.28 22.23 -10.23
C SER A 380 8.01 23.58 -10.32
N GLY A 381 9.21 23.70 -9.71
CA GLY A 381 9.92 24.97 -9.60
C GLY A 381 9.33 25.95 -8.57
N GLY A 382 8.23 25.57 -7.90
CA GLY A 382 7.57 26.41 -6.90
C GLY A 382 8.41 26.68 -5.64
N TRP A 383 9.44 25.86 -5.41
CA TRP A 383 10.37 26.06 -4.30
C TRP A 383 11.11 27.38 -4.36
N GLN A 384 11.53 27.81 -5.55
CA GLN A 384 12.21 29.11 -5.73
C GLN A 384 11.32 30.29 -5.32
N LEU A 385 10.03 30.21 -5.63
CA LEU A 385 9.06 31.24 -5.21
C LEU A 385 8.89 31.28 -3.69
N LEU A 386 8.90 30.12 -3.03
CA LEU A 386 8.84 30.03 -1.56
C LEU A 386 10.09 30.62 -0.90
N GLN A 387 11.27 30.44 -1.51
CA GLN A 387 12.52 31.03 -0.98
C GLN A 387 12.54 32.57 -1.05
N MET A 388 11.82 33.19 -1.97
CA MET A 388 11.69 34.64 -2.07
C MET A 388 10.72 35.23 -1.05
N THR A 389 10.00 34.40 -0.31
CA THR A 389 9.10 34.87 0.76
C THR A 389 9.85 35.04 2.09
N PRO A 390 9.45 35.99 2.96
CA PRO A 390 10.08 36.20 4.26
C PRO A 390 9.69 35.13 5.30
N LEU A 391 9.34 33.91 4.86
CA LEU A 391 8.92 32.83 5.73
C LEU A 391 10.12 32.02 6.21
N SER A 392 10.14 31.72 7.52
CA SER A 392 11.14 30.81 8.08
C SER A 392 10.93 29.37 7.61
N THR A 393 12.01 28.59 7.57
CA THR A 393 11.96 27.16 7.22
C THR A 393 10.94 26.39 8.07
N TRP A 394 10.86 26.72 9.35
CA TRP A 394 9.90 26.12 10.28
C TRP A 394 8.44 26.44 9.89
N GLN A 395 8.15 27.70 9.55
CA GLN A 395 6.80 28.11 9.12
C GLN A 395 6.37 27.42 7.84
N ILE A 396 7.31 27.20 6.90
CA ILE A 396 7.04 26.47 5.65
C ILE A 396 6.72 25.01 5.94
N VAL A 397 7.58 24.33 6.72
CA VAL A 397 7.39 22.91 7.07
C VAL A 397 6.11 22.70 7.86
N TRP A 398 5.88 23.53 8.88
CA TRP A 398 4.69 23.45 9.72
C TRP A 398 3.40 23.69 8.93
N GLY A 399 3.39 24.70 8.06
CA GLY A 399 2.23 24.98 7.20
C GLY A 399 1.90 23.81 6.26
N LYS A 400 2.92 23.14 5.74
CA LYS A 400 2.76 21.94 4.90
C LYS A 400 2.28 20.73 5.72
N LEU A 401 2.81 20.48 6.91
CA LEU A 401 2.36 19.41 7.80
C LEU A 401 0.92 19.61 8.25
N LEU A 402 0.51 20.84 8.62
CA LEU A 402 -0.87 21.14 8.98
C LEU A 402 -1.87 20.79 7.87
N SER A 403 -1.48 20.94 6.61
CA SER A 403 -2.34 20.57 5.47
C SER A 403 -2.58 19.06 5.37
N VAL A 404 -1.73 18.22 5.97
CA VAL A 404 -1.86 16.75 6.03
C VAL A 404 -2.57 16.30 7.30
N ILE A 405 -2.34 16.98 8.42
CA ILE A 405 -2.94 16.62 9.72
C ILE A 405 -4.47 16.63 9.64
N LEU A 406 -5.08 17.64 9.01
CA LEU A 406 -6.53 17.74 8.94
C LEU A 406 -7.20 16.55 8.23
N PRO A 407 -6.78 16.14 7.01
CA PRO A 407 -7.30 14.93 6.38
C PRO A 407 -7.10 13.67 7.20
N LEU A 408 -5.93 13.51 7.86
CA LEU A 408 -5.66 12.36 8.71
C LEU A 408 -6.56 12.34 9.95
N ALA A 409 -6.74 13.49 10.60
CA ALA A 409 -7.64 13.60 11.74
C ALA A 409 -9.09 13.22 11.35
N LEU A 410 -9.56 13.64 10.18
CA LEU A 410 -10.89 13.27 9.68
C LEU A 410 -11.02 11.76 9.45
N ILE A 411 -9.97 11.09 8.93
CA ILE A 411 -9.96 9.64 8.74
C ILE A 411 -9.98 8.93 10.09
N LEU A 412 -9.22 9.40 11.06
CA LEU A 412 -9.23 8.83 12.42
C LEU A 412 -10.59 9.02 13.09
N CYS A 413 -11.21 10.21 12.93
CA CYS A 413 -12.55 10.48 13.49
C CYS A 413 -13.65 9.64 12.83
N ALA A 414 -13.49 9.24 11.57
CA ALA A 414 -14.49 8.45 10.85
C ALA A 414 -14.75 7.06 11.46
N THR A 415 -13.77 6.50 12.16
CA THR A 415 -13.88 5.18 12.81
C THR A 415 -14.23 5.25 14.29
N LEU A 416 -14.18 6.44 14.90
CA LEU A 416 -14.53 6.62 16.33
C LEU A 416 -15.94 6.12 16.69
N PRO A 417 -17.00 6.29 15.86
CA PRO A 417 -18.31 5.76 16.19
C PRO A 417 -18.32 4.26 16.49
N GLY A 418 -17.55 3.45 15.73
CA GLY A 418 -17.44 2.02 15.99
C GLY A 418 -16.80 1.69 17.34
N TYR A 419 -15.75 2.43 17.73
CA TYR A 419 -15.13 2.24 19.05
C TYR A 419 -16.05 2.69 20.19
N VAL A 420 -16.86 3.75 19.99
CA VAL A 420 -17.85 4.17 20.98
C VAL A 420 -18.89 3.09 21.20
N VAL A 421 -19.40 2.47 20.13
CA VAL A 421 -20.37 1.36 20.24
C VAL A 421 -19.76 0.15 20.93
N MET A 422 -18.48 -0.19 20.67
CA MET A 422 -17.78 -1.26 21.38
C MET A 422 -17.74 -1.03 22.90
N VAL A 423 -17.39 0.19 23.33
CA VAL A 423 -17.38 0.56 24.75
C VAL A 423 -18.79 0.52 25.36
N TYR A 424 -19.82 0.84 24.57
CA TYR A 424 -21.22 0.76 25.01
C TYR A 424 -21.67 -0.69 25.23
N ILE A 425 -21.27 -1.61 24.33
CA ILE A 425 -21.59 -3.05 24.44
C ILE A 425 -20.85 -3.68 25.62
N GLU A 426 -19.56 -3.37 25.77
CA GLU A 426 -18.70 -3.94 26.80
C GLU A 426 -17.91 -2.83 27.53
N PRO A 427 -18.48 -2.26 28.62
CA PRO A 427 -17.86 -1.14 29.34
C PRO A 427 -16.47 -1.45 29.90
N GLY A 428 -16.16 -2.72 30.15
CA GLY A 428 -14.84 -3.18 30.61
C GLY A 428 -13.71 -2.91 29.62
N MET A 429 -14.01 -2.75 28.32
CA MET A 429 -13.02 -2.47 27.27
C MET A 429 -12.63 -1.00 27.14
N LYS A 430 -13.21 -0.08 27.92
CA LYS A 430 -12.94 1.36 27.81
C LYS A 430 -11.44 1.70 27.82
N LEU A 431 -10.68 1.12 28.74
CA LEU A 431 -9.23 1.38 28.85
C LEU A 431 -8.45 0.84 27.64
N GLN A 432 -8.85 -0.32 27.11
CA GLN A 432 -8.25 -0.93 25.94
C GLN A 432 -8.51 -0.08 24.69
N VAL A 433 -9.75 0.37 24.49
CA VAL A 433 -10.13 1.24 23.37
C VAL A 433 -9.38 2.58 23.45
N GLN A 434 -9.23 3.19 24.63
CA GLN A 434 -8.42 4.39 24.78
C GLN A 434 -6.96 4.17 24.34
N ARG A 435 -6.34 3.07 24.78
CA ARG A 435 -4.97 2.73 24.39
C ARG A 435 -4.85 2.48 22.87
N VAL A 436 -5.84 1.83 22.26
CA VAL A 436 -5.91 1.63 20.80
C VAL A 436 -5.96 2.95 20.06
N VAL A 437 -6.83 3.87 20.48
CA VAL A 437 -6.94 5.20 19.83
C VAL A 437 -5.61 5.97 19.93
N ILE A 438 -4.93 5.88 21.08
CA ILE A 438 -3.58 6.48 21.24
C ILE A 438 -2.59 5.83 20.26
N CYS A 439 -2.56 4.50 20.16
CA CYS A 439 -1.71 3.79 19.19
C CYS A 439 -1.99 4.24 17.76
N LEU A 440 -3.26 4.39 17.37
CA LEU A 440 -3.65 4.80 16.02
C LEU A 440 -3.24 6.24 15.71
N VAL A 441 -3.40 7.16 16.66
CA VAL A 441 -2.94 8.55 16.54
C VAL A 441 -1.41 8.58 16.42
N ALA A 442 -0.69 7.86 17.27
CA ALA A 442 0.77 7.77 17.21
C ALA A 442 1.25 7.19 15.87
N THR A 443 0.58 6.15 15.38
CA THR A 443 0.85 5.55 14.06
C THR A 443 0.62 6.54 12.93
N ALA A 444 -0.46 7.33 12.97
CA ALA A 444 -0.76 8.32 11.93
C ALA A 444 0.29 9.44 11.91
N VAL A 445 0.70 9.94 13.07
CA VAL A 445 1.77 10.96 13.20
C VAL A 445 3.10 10.40 12.71
N PHE A 446 3.47 9.20 13.13
CA PHE A 446 4.67 8.52 12.67
C PHE A 446 4.68 8.33 11.15
N ALA A 447 3.61 7.75 10.59
CA ALA A 447 3.50 7.53 9.16
C ALA A 447 3.59 8.84 8.35
N MET A 448 2.99 9.91 8.85
CA MET A 448 3.04 11.25 8.23
C MET A 448 4.48 11.81 8.22
N LEU A 449 5.14 11.82 9.36
CA LEU A 449 6.49 12.39 9.49
C LEU A 449 7.53 11.54 8.75
N LEU A 450 7.44 10.22 8.85
CA LEU A 450 8.30 9.30 8.12
C LEU A 450 8.16 9.48 6.60
N SER A 451 6.92 9.50 6.10
CA SER A 451 6.67 9.68 4.67
C SER A 451 7.12 11.04 4.16
N ALA A 452 6.96 12.11 4.95
CA ALA A 452 7.46 13.44 4.63
C ALA A 452 9.01 13.50 4.62
N ALA A 453 9.65 12.87 5.61
CA ALA A 453 11.11 12.78 5.69
C ALA A 453 11.69 12.00 4.52
N VAL A 454 11.20 10.80 4.25
CA VAL A 454 11.62 9.97 3.11
C VAL A 454 11.38 10.72 1.80
N GLY A 455 10.19 11.33 1.64
CA GLY A 455 9.85 12.10 0.45
C GLY A 455 10.77 13.30 0.21
N SER A 456 11.27 13.93 1.26
CA SER A 456 12.20 15.08 1.19
C SER A 456 13.58 14.73 0.59
N LEU A 457 13.95 13.45 0.60
CA LEU A 457 15.23 12.98 0.05
C LEU A 457 15.24 12.92 -1.49
N PHE A 458 14.06 12.93 -2.10
CA PHE A 458 13.89 12.79 -3.55
C PHE A 458 13.45 14.11 -4.18
N SER A 459 13.93 14.35 -5.40
CA SER A 459 13.54 15.53 -6.19
C SER A 459 12.31 15.30 -7.06
N ARG A 460 11.89 14.03 -7.27
CA ARG A 460 10.72 13.66 -8.08
C ARG A 460 9.63 13.09 -7.19
N THR A 461 8.39 13.57 -7.36
CA THR A 461 7.24 13.16 -6.55
C THR A 461 6.94 11.67 -6.64
N ALA A 462 7.03 11.09 -7.84
CA ALA A 462 6.77 9.66 -8.03
C ALA A 462 7.73 8.76 -7.26
N THR A 463 9.04 9.07 -7.28
CA THR A 463 10.05 8.31 -6.52
C THR A 463 9.91 8.54 -5.03
N ALA A 464 9.58 9.75 -4.61
CA ALA A 464 9.30 10.09 -3.22
C ALA A 464 8.13 9.27 -2.66
N THR A 465 7.02 9.23 -3.40
CA THR A 465 5.81 8.49 -2.99
C THR A 465 6.06 6.98 -2.98
N ALA A 466 6.72 6.45 -4.02
CA ALA A 466 7.06 5.03 -4.07
C ALA A 466 7.97 4.61 -2.91
N ALA A 467 9.03 5.39 -2.63
CA ALA A 467 9.94 5.13 -1.52
C ALA A 467 9.24 5.20 -0.16
N ALA A 468 8.35 6.19 0.04
CA ALA A 468 7.58 6.32 1.27
C ALA A 468 6.65 5.12 1.50
N TYR A 469 5.95 4.65 0.45
CA TYR A 469 5.16 3.41 0.53
C TYR A 469 6.01 2.21 0.85
N THR A 470 7.14 2.03 0.14
CA THR A 470 8.02 0.88 0.37
C THR A 470 8.53 0.84 1.80
N VAL A 471 9.03 1.97 2.33
CA VAL A 471 9.54 2.03 3.71
C VAL A 471 8.44 1.76 4.74
N LEU A 472 7.28 2.42 4.60
CA LEU A 472 6.19 2.25 5.56
C LEU A 472 5.61 0.84 5.55
N LEU A 473 5.40 0.27 4.35
CA LEU A 473 4.91 -1.10 4.20
C LEU A 473 5.93 -2.13 4.69
N THR A 474 7.24 -1.88 4.52
CA THR A 474 8.29 -2.76 5.06
C THR A 474 8.24 -2.78 6.60
N ILE A 475 8.10 -1.63 7.25
CA ILE A 475 7.95 -1.54 8.72
C ILE A 475 6.71 -2.29 9.21
N CYS A 476 5.62 -2.27 8.44
CA CYS A 476 4.41 -3.02 8.79
C CYS A 476 4.50 -4.52 8.46
N ALA A 477 5.08 -4.89 7.31
CA ALA A 477 5.06 -6.26 6.81
C ALA A 477 6.15 -7.15 7.41
N VAL A 478 7.40 -6.65 7.53
CA VAL A 478 8.54 -7.48 7.97
C VAL A 478 8.33 -8.07 9.37
N PRO A 479 7.90 -7.31 10.39
CA PRO A 479 7.66 -7.90 11.71
C PRO A 479 6.52 -8.93 11.71
N LEU A 480 5.50 -8.74 10.87
CA LEU A 480 4.42 -9.73 10.71
C LEU A 480 4.91 -11.01 10.03
N LEU A 481 5.90 -10.92 9.12
CA LEU A 481 6.54 -12.10 8.54
C LEU A 481 7.33 -12.87 9.60
N ILE A 482 8.01 -12.17 10.52
CA ILE A 482 8.72 -12.79 11.65
C ILE A 482 7.73 -13.48 12.57
N TRP A 483 6.59 -12.82 12.87
CA TRP A 483 5.51 -13.40 13.67
C TRP A 483 4.90 -14.66 13.02
N LEU A 484 4.80 -14.70 11.70
CA LEU A 484 4.32 -15.89 10.98
C LEU A 484 5.23 -17.11 11.21
N GLY A 485 6.51 -16.86 11.52
CA GLY A 485 7.50 -17.89 11.87
C GLY A 485 7.65 -18.14 13.38
N ARG A 486 6.68 -17.76 14.22
CA ARG A 486 6.74 -17.84 15.68
C ARG A 486 6.87 -19.27 16.24
N ASP A 487 6.31 -20.26 15.53
CA ASP A 487 6.24 -21.65 15.99
C ASP A 487 7.57 -22.40 15.79
N ALA A 488 8.41 -21.97 14.89
CA ALA A 488 9.79 -22.37 14.71
C ALA A 488 10.48 -21.45 13.70
N PRO A 489 11.65 -21.01 13.92
CA PRO A 489 12.74 -21.07 14.91
C PRO A 489 12.94 -19.74 15.61
N PHE A 490 12.03 -18.75 15.45
CA PHE A 490 12.15 -17.52 16.23
C PHE A 490 11.63 -17.81 17.62
N GLY A 491 12.47 -17.70 18.63
CA GLY A 491 12.03 -17.74 20.01
C GLY A 491 11.05 -16.61 20.30
N HIS A 492 10.23 -16.77 21.35
CA HIS A 492 9.23 -15.79 21.77
C HIS A 492 9.84 -14.37 21.88
N ASP A 493 11.03 -14.23 22.45
CA ASP A 493 11.70 -12.95 22.67
C ASP A 493 12.09 -12.24 21.37
N VAL A 494 12.52 -13.00 20.34
CA VAL A 494 12.85 -12.44 19.02
C VAL A 494 11.60 -11.92 18.32
N VAL A 495 10.51 -12.68 18.39
CA VAL A 495 9.23 -12.30 17.82
C VAL A 495 8.68 -11.07 18.53
N GLU A 496 8.72 -11.04 19.87
CA GLU A 496 8.27 -9.91 20.68
C GLU A 496 9.05 -8.65 20.33
N THR A 497 10.40 -8.73 20.30
CA THR A 497 11.27 -7.61 19.93
C THR A 497 10.95 -7.10 18.52
N ALA A 498 10.75 -8.00 17.55
CA ALA A 498 10.39 -7.60 16.18
C ALA A 498 9.01 -6.93 16.12
N LEU A 499 8.03 -7.44 16.84
CA LEU A 499 6.67 -6.89 16.88
C LEU A 499 6.59 -5.51 17.56
N GLN A 500 7.53 -5.18 18.46
CA GLN A 500 7.62 -3.84 19.07
C GLN A 500 7.81 -2.73 18.03
N PHE A 501 8.40 -3.04 16.88
CA PHE A 501 8.54 -2.07 15.77
C PHE A 501 7.28 -1.94 14.91
N ASN A 502 6.28 -2.80 15.10
CA ASN A 502 5.09 -2.85 14.26
C ASN A 502 3.89 -2.16 14.93
N PRO A 503 3.38 -1.04 14.35
CA PRO A 503 2.24 -0.35 14.92
C PRO A 503 0.92 -1.16 14.82
N ILE A 504 0.79 -2.05 13.82
CA ILE A 504 -0.39 -2.92 13.67
C ILE A 504 -0.42 -3.94 14.83
N ALA A 505 0.70 -4.63 15.05
CA ALA A 505 0.82 -5.64 16.09
C ALA A 505 0.59 -5.03 17.48
N ALA A 506 1.13 -3.84 17.74
CA ALA A 506 0.92 -3.13 19.01
C ALA A 506 -0.56 -2.80 19.26
N ALA A 507 -1.29 -2.34 18.24
CA ALA A 507 -2.71 -2.06 18.39
C ALA A 507 -3.55 -3.35 18.57
N LEU A 508 -3.18 -4.45 17.88
CA LEU A 508 -3.83 -5.76 18.01
C LEU A 508 -3.57 -6.42 19.37
N SER A 509 -2.36 -6.26 19.94
CA SER A 509 -2.04 -6.79 21.28
C SER A 509 -2.86 -6.11 22.37
N VAL A 510 -3.19 -4.83 22.22
CA VAL A 510 -4.05 -4.09 23.17
C VAL A 510 -5.48 -4.65 23.19
N ILE A 511 -6.02 -5.03 22.03
CA ILE A 511 -7.37 -5.65 21.93
C ILE A 511 -7.34 -7.12 22.36
N ARG A 512 -6.17 -7.70 22.58
CA ARG A 512 -5.97 -9.10 22.96
C ARG A 512 -6.44 -10.10 21.91
N LEU A 513 -6.24 -9.76 20.61
CA LEU A 513 -6.53 -10.71 19.54
C LEU A 513 -5.78 -12.03 19.74
N PRO A 514 -6.41 -13.20 19.54
CA PRO A 514 -5.72 -14.49 19.55
C PRO A 514 -4.48 -14.48 18.65
N GLY A 515 -3.33 -14.90 19.21
CA GLY A 515 -2.02 -14.84 18.53
C GLY A 515 -1.20 -13.57 18.76
N PHE A 516 -1.78 -12.50 19.33
CA PHE A 516 -1.07 -11.30 19.78
C PHE A 516 -1.23 -11.05 21.28
N ARG A 517 -2.06 -11.83 21.96
CA ARG A 517 -2.39 -11.68 23.39
C ARG A 517 -1.19 -11.88 24.30
N ASP A 518 -0.25 -12.75 23.91
CA ASP A 518 0.87 -13.19 24.76
C ASP A 518 2.08 -12.23 24.68
N TYR A 519 2.01 -11.19 23.84
CA TYR A 519 3.10 -10.23 23.65
C TYR A 519 2.82 -8.91 24.36
N THR A 520 3.83 -8.42 25.10
CA THR A 520 3.78 -7.13 25.80
C THR A 520 4.45 -6.02 24.99
N LEU A 521 3.78 -5.54 23.95
CA LEU A 521 4.36 -4.60 22.98
C LEU A 521 4.36 -3.13 23.44
N ILE A 522 3.51 -2.78 24.39
CA ILE A 522 3.44 -1.43 24.99
C ILE A 522 4.13 -1.47 26.37
N PRO A 523 4.98 -0.46 26.72
CA PRO A 523 5.19 0.85 26.10
C PRO A 523 6.28 0.93 25.03
N ALA A 524 7.01 -0.15 24.74
CA ALA A 524 8.18 -0.12 23.84
C ALA A 524 7.83 0.42 22.44
N ASN A 525 6.68 0.01 21.87
CA ASN A 525 6.21 0.52 20.58
C ASN A 525 5.98 2.04 20.61
N TRP A 526 5.43 2.61 21.67
CA TRP A 526 5.19 4.05 21.79
C TRP A 526 6.52 4.84 21.80
N TRP A 527 7.52 4.31 22.50
CA TRP A 527 8.86 4.91 22.49
C TRP A 527 9.48 4.85 21.10
N PHE A 528 9.37 3.72 20.41
CA PHE A 528 9.84 3.61 19.03
C PHE A 528 9.16 4.60 18.10
N LEU A 529 7.82 4.66 18.10
CA LEU A 529 7.06 5.60 17.26
C LEU A 529 7.40 7.06 17.59
N GLY A 530 7.57 7.39 18.87
CA GLY A 530 7.94 8.73 19.33
C GLY A 530 9.34 9.13 18.83
N ILE A 531 10.35 8.30 19.11
CA ILE A 531 11.74 8.56 18.70
C ILE A 531 11.85 8.65 17.18
N ALA A 532 11.26 7.68 16.45
CA ALA A 532 11.29 7.66 15.00
C ALA A 532 10.56 8.87 14.38
N SER A 533 9.49 9.36 15.01
CA SER A 533 8.79 10.58 14.60
C SER A 533 9.67 11.82 14.79
N VAL A 534 10.36 11.95 15.92
CA VAL A 534 11.29 13.06 16.18
C VAL A 534 12.46 13.03 15.20
N VAL A 535 13.08 11.87 14.98
CA VAL A 535 14.16 11.71 14.01
C VAL A 535 13.70 12.09 12.60
N SER A 536 12.51 11.63 12.20
CA SER A 536 11.92 11.96 10.89
C SER A 536 11.68 13.46 10.75
N LEU A 537 11.19 14.13 11.78
CA LEU A 537 11.03 15.59 11.80
C LEU A 537 12.37 16.32 11.68
N LEU A 538 13.40 15.89 12.41
CA LEU A 538 14.74 16.46 12.32
C LEU A 538 15.34 16.31 10.93
N VAL A 539 15.20 15.13 10.31
CA VAL A 539 15.64 14.89 8.91
C VAL A 539 14.92 15.83 7.95
N LEU A 540 13.60 15.98 8.10
CA LEU A 540 12.79 16.87 7.27
C LEU A 540 13.25 18.32 7.41
N LEU A 541 13.45 18.81 8.63
CA LEU A 541 13.92 20.17 8.92
C LEU A 541 15.34 20.42 8.40
N ALA A 542 16.27 19.50 8.66
CA ALA A 542 17.65 19.60 8.19
C ALA A 542 17.71 19.64 6.66
N ARG A 543 16.91 18.81 5.98
CA ARG A 543 16.86 18.76 4.53
C ARG A 543 16.25 20.04 3.95
N THR A 544 15.14 20.51 4.53
CA THR A 544 14.50 21.76 4.12
C THR A 544 15.43 22.95 4.35
N GLY A 545 16.13 23.02 5.49
CA GLY A 545 17.11 24.04 5.79
C GLY A 545 18.31 24.04 4.84
N ARG A 546 18.77 22.86 4.40
CA ARG A 546 19.84 22.78 3.38
C ARG A 546 19.39 23.28 2.01
N ILE A 547 18.16 22.98 1.63
CA ILE A 547 17.60 23.39 0.32
C ILE A 547 17.22 24.87 0.34
N SER A 548 16.87 25.44 1.50
CA SER A 548 16.52 26.87 1.64
C SER A 548 17.74 27.80 1.70
N ARG A 549 18.93 27.30 2.01
CA ARG A 549 20.15 28.12 1.93
C ARG A 549 20.45 28.38 0.46
N ALA A 550 20.49 29.67 0.08
CA ALA A 550 20.90 30.07 -1.26
C ALA A 550 22.31 29.53 -1.55
N ARG A 551 22.46 28.85 -2.67
CA ARG A 551 23.76 28.50 -3.23
C ARG A 551 24.33 29.73 -3.93
#